data_20fc8ab6af250d02ea864784d99205c3
#
_entry.id   20fc8ab6af250d02ea864784d99205c3
#
_cell.length_a   1.000
_cell.length_b   1.000
_cell.length_c   1.000
_cell.angle_alpha   90.00
_cell.angle_beta   90.00
_cell.angle_gamma   90.00
#
_symmetry.space_group_name_H-M   'P 1'
#
loop_
_entity.id
_entity.type
_entity.pdbx_description
1 polymer ?
#
loop_
_entity_poly.entity_id
_entity_poly.type
_entity_poly.pdbx_seq_one_letter_code
_entity_poly.pdbx_strand_id
1 'polypeptide(L)'
;VNINFQRITLREALEKGVEDKLFYTERLTSQSKGGEESDKPMIIDGKTFTPGNSYWRTSPNGFDNLIKAKRLFTEGKTLLRKVFLNDFGYSRIPNLWDDILGADEITYVVQTNTKAIMRCILMSSDPGDLVLDITCGSGTTARVAEQWGRRWITCDTSRVALNLAKQRLITTNYDYYQLLFPREGIGSGFNYQTVPHITLKSLANNDKGKLEVLYDQPVIEKSKTRITGPFTVEAVPAPYVQSFDELEQDASTSSASADTSIARSGETNRQAEWRDELLRAGVRAKGGNIIQFTRVEPLAGTKYIQAEAETKEDTPKKVLVVFGPEHAPLEQRMVENAWQEARALKPNMLLFCAFQFDEE
;
A
#
# COMPACT_ATOMS: atom_id res chain seq x y z
N VAL A 1 -50.74 11.54 24.53
CA VAL A 1 -50.91 10.76 23.32
C VAL A 1 -50.06 9.52 23.52
N ASN A 2 -50.70 8.35 23.73
CA ASN A 2 -50.02 7.06 23.78
C ASN A 2 -49.57 6.69 22.35
N ILE A 3 -48.38 7.07 22.01
CA ILE A 3 -47.76 6.60 20.77
C ILE A 3 -47.05 5.29 21.15
N ASN A 4 -47.59 4.17 20.71
CA ASN A 4 -46.94 2.86 20.85
C ASN A 4 -45.72 2.82 19.91
N PHE A 5 -44.52 3.08 20.45
CA PHE A 5 -43.26 2.85 19.73
C PHE A 5 -42.96 1.37 19.71
N GLN A 6 -42.86 0.80 18.52
CA GLN A 6 -42.46 -0.60 18.33
C GLN A 6 -40.95 -0.66 18.09
N ARG A 7 -40.26 -1.59 18.74
CA ARG A 7 -38.85 -1.91 18.42
C ARG A 7 -38.83 -2.70 17.13
N ILE A 8 -38.16 -2.16 16.11
CA ILE A 8 -37.97 -2.82 14.83
C ILE A 8 -36.49 -2.73 14.43
N THR A 9 -36.05 -3.64 13.61
CA THR A 9 -34.69 -3.60 13.02
C THR A 9 -34.66 -2.61 11.87
N LEU A 10 -33.43 -2.17 11.49
CA LEU A 10 -33.25 -1.32 10.30
C LEU A 10 -33.79 -2.01 9.04
N ARG A 11 -33.57 -3.33 8.91
CA ARG A 11 -34.05 -4.12 7.78
C ARG A 11 -35.58 -4.06 7.68
N GLU A 12 -36.26 -4.31 8.78
CA GLU A 12 -37.74 -4.24 8.82
C GLU A 12 -38.25 -2.82 8.57
N ALA A 13 -37.51 -1.77 8.98
CA ALA A 13 -37.88 -0.39 8.70
C ALA A 13 -37.75 -0.07 7.21
N LEU A 14 -36.69 -0.54 6.55
CA LEU A 14 -36.49 -0.39 5.09
C LEU A 14 -37.57 -1.14 4.31
N GLU A 15 -37.88 -2.39 4.68
CA GLU A 15 -38.93 -3.20 4.06
C GLU A 15 -40.32 -2.56 4.18
N LYS A 16 -40.56 -1.77 5.23
CA LYS A 16 -41.82 -1.05 5.47
C LYS A 16 -41.83 0.40 4.95
N GLY A 17 -40.71 0.90 4.43
CA GLY A 17 -40.57 2.28 3.97
C GLY A 17 -40.80 3.32 5.07
N VAL A 18 -40.32 3.05 6.30
CA VAL A 18 -40.48 3.93 7.48
C VAL A 18 -39.15 4.29 8.12
N GLU A 19 -38.06 4.18 7.38
CA GLU A 19 -36.69 4.48 7.85
C GLU A 19 -36.53 5.93 8.34
N ASP A 20 -37.25 6.87 7.76
CA ASP A 20 -37.30 8.28 8.16
C ASP A 20 -37.89 8.49 9.59
N LYS A 21 -38.66 7.53 10.07
CA LYS A 21 -39.26 7.53 11.40
C LYS A 21 -38.45 6.72 12.41
N LEU A 22 -37.44 5.98 11.94
CA LEU A 22 -36.59 5.16 12.78
C LEU A 22 -35.68 6.05 13.62
N PHE A 23 -35.67 5.81 14.94
CA PHE A 23 -34.78 6.49 15.86
C PHE A 23 -34.26 5.53 16.95
N TYR A 24 -33.09 5.83 17.48
CA TYR A 24 -32.63 5.28 18.74
C TYR A 24 -32.71 6.32 19.84
N THR A 25 -32.61 5.91 21.10
CA THR A 25 -32.67 6.81 22.23
C THR A 25 -31.27 7.03 22.83
N GLU A 26 -30.97 8.28 23.18
CA GLU A 26 -29.73 8.69 23.81
C GLU A 26 -30.03 9.38 25.14
N ARG A 27 -29.18 9.16 26.15
CA ARG A 27 -29.30 9.85 27.46
C ARG A 27 -29.03 11.34 27.33
N LEU A 28 -29.86 12.16 27.99
CA LEU A 28 -29.70 13.60 28.10
C LEU A 28 -28.86 14.02 29.31
N THR A 29 -28.25 13.05 30.00
CA THR A 29 -27.43 13.30 31.19
C THR A 29 -25.98 12.93 30.98
N SER A 30 -25.06 13.57 31.70
CA SER A 30 -23.61 13.29 31.72
C SER A 30 -23.10 13.31 33.16
N GLN A 31 -21.90 12.73 33.36
CA GLN A 31 -21.22 12.77 34.66
C GLN A 31 -20.58 14.15 34.96
N SER A 32 -20.29 14.93 33.94
CA SER A 32 -19.69 16.24 34.08
C SER A 32 -20.74 17.31 34.28
N LYS A 33 -20.52 18.20 35.26
CA LYS A 33 -21.38 19.38 35.48
C LYS A 33 -21.27 20.33 34.29
N GLY A 34 -22.43 20.73 33.77
CA GLY A 34 -22.56 21.73 32.71
C GLY A 34 -22.71 23.13 33.26
N GLY A 35 -23.75 23.84 32.86
CA GLY A 35 -24.12 25.15 33.42
C GLY A 35 -24.69 25.03 34.82
N GLU A 36 -24.96 26.20 35.44
CA GLU A 36 -25.46 26.30 36.82
C GLU A 36 -26.81 25.60 37.08
N GLU A 37 -27.58 25.40 36.02
CA GLU A 37 -28.91 24.78 36.09
C GLU A 37 -28.90 23.29 35.65
N SER A 38 -27.75 22.71 35.41
CA SER A 38 -27.64 21.35 34.89
C SER A 38 -28.05 20.24 35.88
N ASP A 39 -28.20 20.56 37.16
CA ASP A 39 -28.64 19.66 38.24
C ASP A 39 -30.10 19.89 38.66
N LYS A 40 -30.76 20.92 38.11
CA LYS A 40 -32.14 21.26 38.47
C LYS A 40 -33.16 20.31 37.82
N PRO A 41 -34.30 20.04 38.52
CA PRO A 41 -35.41 19.31 37.94
C PRO A 41 -36.02 20.05 36.76
N MET A 42 -36.45 19.29 35.71
CA MET A 42 -37.14 19.79 34.54
C MET A 42 -38.61 19.31 34.54
N ILE A 43 -39.54 20.19 34.21
CA ILE A 43 -40.97 19.86 34.12
C ILE A 43 -41.32 19.80 32.62
N ILE A 44 -41.76 18.63 32.14
CA ILE A 44 -42.13 18.41 30.73
C ILE A 44 -43.47 17.68 30.72
N ASP A 45 -44.45 18.24 30.04
CA ASP A 45 -45.85 17.72 29.97
C ASP A 45 -46.43 17.39 31.35
N GLY A 46 -46.18 18.28 32.35
CA GLY A 46 -46.66 18.14 33.71
C GLY A 46 -45.96 17.08 34.55
N LYS A 47 -44.91 16.42 34.02
CA LYS A 47 -44.08 15.44 34.74
C LYS A 47 -42.74 16.06 35.11
N THR A 48 -42.29 15.78 36.33
CA THR A 48 -40.98 16.24 36.80
C THR A 48 -39.93 15.16 36.55
N PHE A 49 -38.83 15.53 35.85
CA PHE A 49 -37.68 14.72 35.59
C PHE A 49 -36.46 15.29 36.30
N THR A 50 -35.66 14.43 36.91
CA THR A 50 -34.43 14.82 37.62
C THR A 50 -33.23 14.11 36.95
N PRO A 51 -32.05 14.74 36.90
CA PRO A 51 -30.86 14.09 36.37
C PRO A 51 -30.24 13.04 37.32
N GLY A 52 -30.80 12.92 38.55
CA GLY A 52 -30.26 12.05 39.60
C GLY A 52 -28.86 12.50 40.04
N ASN A 53 -27.91 11.55 40.07
CA ASN A 53 -26.49 11.83 40.38
C ASN A 53 -25.68 12.32 39.17
N SER A 54 -26.36 12.74 38.12
CA SER A 54 -25.77 13.21 36.86
C SER A 54 -26.19 14.66 36.58
N TYR A 55 -25.79 15.21 35.45
CA TYR A 55 -26.09 16.57 35.02
C TYR A 55 -26.75 16.57 33.67
N TRP A 56 -27.70 17.49 33.44
CA TRP A 56 -28.28 17.64 32.10
C TRP A 56 -27.22 18.13 31.09
N ARG A 57 -27.25 17.55 29.90
CA ARG A 57 -26.35 17.89 28.78
C ARG A 57 -26.81 19.12 27.99
N THR A 58 -27.93 19.73 28.38
CA THR A 58 -28.48 20.92 27.73
C THR A 58 -29.12 21.84 28.75
N SER A 59 -29.27 23.13 28.40
CA SER A 59 -29.91 24.15 29.18
C SER A 59 -31.44 24.05 29.16
N PRO A 60 -32.20 24.73 30.03
CA PRO A 60 -33.65 24.81 29.96
C PRO A 60 -34.16 25.26 28.59
N ASN A 61 -33.57 26.31 28.00
CA ASN A 61 -33.91 26.76 26.63
C ASN A 61 -33.64 25.69 25.61
N GLY A 62 -32.60 24.88 25.81
CA GLY A 62 -32.31 23.74 24.93
C GLY A 62 -33.37 22.65 25.02
N PHE A 63 -33.94 22.40 26.21
CA PHE A 63 -35.09 21.52 26.36
C PHE A 63 -36.32 22.02 25.61
N ASP A 64 -36.61 23.31 25.66
CA ASP A 64 -37.73 23.93 24.93
C ASP A 64 -37.59 23.71 23.42
N ASN A 65 -36.35 23.83 22.89
CA ASN A 65 -36.08 23.55 21.48
C ASN A 65 -36.25 22.06 21.14
N LEU A 66 -35.81 21.17 22.04
CA LEU A 66 -36.01 19.71 21.86
C LEU A 66 -37.51 19.33 21.90
N ILE A 67 -38.31 19.98 22.74
CA ILE A 67 -39.78 19.81 22.80
C ILE A 67 -40.40 20.25 21.48
N LYS A 68 -40.08 21.47 20.99
CA LYS A 68 -40.56 22.01 19.72
C LYS A 68 -40.18 21.09 18.53
N ALA A 69 -38.98 20.56 18.55
CA ALA A 69 -38.50 19.63 17.54
C ALA A 69 -39.04 18.18 17.70
N LYS A 70 -39.85 17.88 18.71
CA LYS A 70 -40.40 16.57 19.05
C LYS A 70 -39.31 15.50 19.26
N ARG A 71 -38.18 15.89 19.84
CA ARG A 71 -36.99 15.06 20.02
C ARG A 71 -36.90 14.37 21.37
N LEU A 72 -37.87 14.55 22.23
CA LEU A 72 -37.91 13.94 23.56
C LEU A 72 -38.65 12.59 23.55
N PHE A 73 -38.16 11.67 24.37
CA PHE A 73 -38.76 10.38 24.61
C PHE A 73 -38.67 10.06 26.10
N THR A 74 -39.74 9.54 26.66
CA THR A 74 -39.81 9.19 28.08
C THR A 74 -39.89 7.67 28.25
N GLU A 75 -38.98 7.10 29.02
CA GLU A 75 -39.00 5.71 29.42
C GLU A 75 -39.08 5.64 30.95
N GLY A 76 -40.27 5.37 31.45
CA GLY A 76 -40.56 5.46 32.89
C GLY A 76 -40.28 6.86 33.45
N LYS A 77 -39.29 6.97 34.36
CA LYS A 77 -38.84 8.23 34.96
C LYS A 77 -37.62 8.84 34.24
N THR A 78 -37.14 8.22 33.17
CA THR A 78 -35.97 8.69 32.45
C THR A 78 -36.38 9.48 31.22
N LEU A 79 -35.72 10.61 31.03
CA LEU A 79 -35.87 11.45 29.86
C LEU A 79 -34.71 11.21 28.91
N LEU A 80 -35.07 10.90 27.68
CA LEU A 80 -34.13 10.51 26.60
C LEU A 80 -34.35 11.42 25.39
N ARG A 81 -33.33 11.53 24.52
CA ARG A 81 -33.42 12.16 23.23
C ARG A 81 -33.69 11.10 22.14
N LYS A 82 -34.54 11.43 21.18
CA LYS A 82 -34.66 10.69 19.93
C LYS A 82 -33.57 11.14 18.96
N VAL A 83 -32.80 10.20 18.48
CA VAL A 83 -31.81 10.41 17.39
C VAL A 83 -32.33 9.66 16.19
N PHE A 84 -32.77 10.37 15.16
CA PHE A 84 -33.27 9.76 13.93
C PHE A 84 -32.11 9.29 13.06
N LEU A 85 -32.35 8.28 12.22
CA LEU A 85 -31.36 7.77 11.29
C LEU A 85 -30.85 8.89 10.35
N ASN A 86 -31.74 9.80 9.94
CA ASN A 86 -31.42 10.93 9.07
C ASN A 86 -30.71 12.09 9.78
N ASP A 87 -30.50 12.04 11.09
CA ASP A 87 -29.68 13.03 11.80
C ASP A 87 -28.21 12.95 11.41
N PHE A 88 -27.73 11.72 11.23
CA PHE A 88 -26.42 11.40 10.67
C PHE A 88 -26.40 9.88 10.37
N GLY A 89 -26.66 9.51 9.13
CA GLY A 89 -26.76 8.11 8.69
C GLY A 89 -25.42 7.37 8.53
N TYR A 90 -24.33 7.92 9.02
CA TYR A 90 -22.97 7.40 8.87
C TYR A 90 -22.35 7.09 10.23
N SER A 91 -21.57 6.02 10.30
CA SER A 91 -20.75 5.68 11.45
C SER A 91 -19.27 5.93 11.16
N ARG A 92 -18.52 6.36 12.18
CA ARG A 92 -17.07 6.47 12.08
C ARG A 92 -16.46 5.08 11.93
N ILE A 93 -15.43 4.98 11.11
CA ILE A 93 -14.64 3.76 10.99
C ILE A 93 -13.85 3.57 12.30
N PRO A 94 -14.05 2.47 13.04
CA PRO A 94 -13.32 2.19 14.28
C PRO A 94 -11.90 1.71 13.98
N ASN A 95 -11.10 1.51 15.03
CA ASN A 95 -9.76 0.93 14.92
C ASN A 95 -9.75 -0.59 14.69
N LEU A 96 -10.87 -1.27 14.92
CA LEU A 96 -11.07 -2.68 14.61
C LEU A 96 -11.98 -2.79 13.38
N TRP A 97 -11.49 -3.41 12.31
CA TRP A 97 -12.21 -3.57 11.04
C TRP A 97 -12.75 -4.99 10.89
N ASP A 98 -13.80 -5.29 11.61
CA ASP A 98 -14.49 -6.59 11.60
C ASP A 98 -15.37 -6.81 10.36
N ASP A 99 -15.57 -5.77 9.56
CA ASP A 99 -16.29 -5.79 8.29
C ASP A 99 -15.42 -6.16 7.08
N ILE A 100 -14.15 -6.52 7.30
CA ILE A 100 -13.21 -6.95 6.26
C ILE A 100 -12.98 -8.45 6.39
N LEU A 101 -13.60 -9.22 5.51
CA LEU A 101 -13.51 -10.69 5.47
C LEU A 101 -12.78 -11.13 4.19
N GLY A 102 -11.49 -11.50 4.33
CA GLY A 102 -10.73 -12.05 3.21
C GLY A 102 -10.57 -11.11 2.01
N ALA A 103 -10.12 -11.63 0.87
CA ALA A 103 -9.99 -10.88 -0.39
C ALA A 103 -11.32 -10.87 -1.16
N ASP A 104 -11.64 -9.76 -1.82
CA ASP A 104 -12.89 -9.60 -2.59
C ASP A 104 -12.90 -10.48 -3.85
N GLU A 105 -11.78 -10.51 -4.57
CA GLU A 105 -11.57 -11.31 -5.78
C GLU A 105 -10.19 -11.97 -5.69
N ILE A 106 -10.13 -13.29 -5.62
CA ILE A 106 -8.86 -14.01 -5.54
C ILE A 106 -8.36 -14.27 -6.95
N THR A 107 -7.47 -13.44 -7.43
CA THR A 107 -6.76 -13.58 -8.71
C THR A 107 -5.29 -13.97 -8.52
N TYR A 108 -4.78 -13.94 -7.29
CA TYR A 108 -3.40 -14.27 -6.92
C TYR A 108 -3.38 -15.01 -5.59
N VAL A 109 -2.34 -15.81 -5.35
CA VAL A 109 -2.23 -16.74 -4.20
C VAL A 109 -2.43 -16.05 -2.85
N VAL A 110 -1.87 -14.85 -2.70
CA VAL A 110 -2.05 -14.00 -1.52
C VAL A 110 -2.51 -12.62 -1.98
N GLN A 111 -3.73 -12.28 -1.65
CA GLN A 111 -4.31 -10.99 -2.05
C GLN A 111 -4.94 -10.30 -0.85
N THR A 112 -4.61 -9.04 -0.65
CA THR A 112 -5.21 -8.20 0.39
C THR A 112 -6.55 -7.66 -0.08
N ASN A 113 -7.51 -7.58 0.85
CA ASN A 113 -8.82 -7.01 0.59
C ASN A 113 -8.70 -5.54 0.15
N THR A 114 -9.38 -5.19 -0.95
CA THR A 114 -9.37 -3.85 -1.54
C THR A 114 -9.83 -2.77 -0.56
N LYS A 115 -10.81 -3.07 0.29
CA LYS A 115 -11.35 -2.14 1.29
C LYS A 115 -10.33 -1.78 2.38
N ALA A 116 -9.47 -2.74 2.78
CA ALA A 116 -8.39 -2.48 3.73
C ALA A 116 -7.38 -1.48 3.17
N ILE A 117 -6.92 -1.72 1.95
CA ILE A 117 -5.97 -0.83 1.26
C ILE A 117 -6.60 0.54 1.01
N MET A 118 -7.86 0.60 0.58
CA MET A 118 -8.60 1.85 0.40
C MET A 118 -8.62 2.68 1.68
N ARG A 119 -8.96 2.08 2.82
CA ARG A 119 -8.96 2.78 4.12
C ARG A 119 -7.58 3.31 4.48
N CYS A 120 -6.53 2.51 4.31
CA CYS A 120 -5.16 2.95 4.56
C CYS A 120 -4.80 4.17 3.70
N ILE A 121 -5.06 4.12 2.40
CA ILE A 121 -4.75 5.20 1.45
C ILE A 121 -5.54 6.46 1.78
N LEU A 122 -6.85 6.36 2.05
CA LEU A 122 -7.69 7.52 2.37
C LEU A 122 -7.33 8.19 3.69
N MET A 123 -6.83 7.42 4.67
CA MET A 123 -6.41 7.96 5.98
C MET A 123 -5.01 8.60 5.97
N SER A 124 -4.15 8.25 5.02
CA SER A 124 -2.73 8.60 5.08
C SER A 124 -2.22 9.45 3.92
N SER A 125 -3.05 9.73 2.92
CA SER A 125 -2.65 10.45 1.72
C SER A 125 -3.79 11.27 1.14
N ASP A 126 -3.43 12.27 0.31
CA ASP A 126 -4.36 13.10 -0.45
C ASP A 126 -4.31 12.79 -1.96
N PRO A 127 -5.34 13.18 -2.76
CA PRO A 127 -5.28 13.07 -4.21
C PRO A 127 -4.03 13.72 -4.80
N GLY A 128 -3.34 13.01 -5.70
CA GLY A 128 -2.07 13.44 -6.29
C GLY A 128 -0.82 12.99 -5.52
N ASP A 129 -0.94 12.52 -4.29
CA ASP A 129 0.19 11.97 -3.54
C ASP A 129 0.74 10.68 -4.16
N LEU A 130 1.96 10.33 -3.76
CA LEU A 130 2.65 9.13 -4.21
C LEU A 130 2.52 8.00 -3.18
N VAL A 131 2.02 6.86 -3.62
CA VAL A 131 1.92 5.62 -2.85
C VAL A 131 2.99 4.64 -3.33
N LEU A 132 3.78 4.10 -2.42
CA LEU A 132 4.79 3.08 -2.69
C LEU A 132 4.37 1.74 -2.10
N ASP A 133 4.41 0.67 -2.91
CA ASP A 133 4.23 -0.71 -2.49
C ASP A 133 5.38 -1.58 -3.02
N ILE A 134 6.25 -2.03 -2.13
CA ILE A 134 7.43 -2.85 -2.46
C ILE A 134 7.12 -4.34 -2.61
N THR A 135 5.86 -4.75 -2.40
CA THR A 135 5.39 -6.14 -2.47
C THR A 135 4.08 -6.21 -3.25
N CYS A 136 4.15 -5.81 -4.51
CA CYS A 136 3.02 -5.57 -5.40
C CYS A 136 1.95 -6.68 -5.41
N GLY A 137 2.38 -7.96 -5.43
CA GLY A 137 1.47 -9.08 -5.63
C GLY A 137 0.59 -8.88 -6.86
N SER A 138 -0.72 -8.99 -6.69
CA SER A 138 -1.69 -8.76 -7.77
C SER A 138 -1.94 -7.29 -8.13
N GLY A 139 -1.21 -6.33 -7.55
CA GLY A 139 -1.37 -4.90 -7.82
C GLY A 139 -2.56 -4.24 -7.14
N THR A 140 -3.05 -4.77 -6.03
CA THR A 140 -4.21 -4.21 -5.33
C THR A 140 -3.97 -2.78 -4.87
N THR A 141 -2.78 -2.50 -4.30
CA THR A 141 -2.40 -1.15 -3.86
C THR A 141 -2.37 -0.16 -5.02
N ALA A 142 -1.72 -0.52 -6.14
CA ALA A 142 -1.65 0.34 -7.32
C ALA A 142 -3.04 0.62 -7.91
N ARG A 143 -3.90 -0.41 -8.00
CA ARG A 143 -5.28 -0.27 -8.47
C ARG A 143 -6.11 0.66 -7.58
N VAL A 144 -6.00 0.53 -6.26
CA VAL A 144 -6.73 1.39 -5.32
C VAL A 144 -6.16 2.81 -5.35
N ALA A 145 -4.85 2.99 -5.40
CA ALA A 145 -4.21 4.30 -5.54
C ALA A 145 -4.68 5.00 -6.81
N GLU A 146 -4.69 4.30 -7.94
CA GLU A 146 -5.24 4.80 -9.20
C GLU A 146 -6.71 5.19 -9.07
N GLN A 147 -7.56 4.34 -8.48
CA GLN A 147 -8.98 4.62 -8.28
C GLN A 147 -9.19 5.93 -7.50
N TRP A 148 -8.39 6.16 -6.47
CA TRP A 148 -8.52 7.32 -5.59
C TRP A 148 -7.62 8.50 -5.98
N GLY A 149 -7.07 8.47 -7.21
CA GLY A 149 -6.32 9.59 -7.77
C GLY A 149 -4.96 9.82 -7.12
N ARG A 150 -4.34 8.79 -6.56
CA ARG A 150 -2.96 8.82 -6.12
C ARG A 150 -2.06 8.33 -7.23
N ARG A 151 -0.83 8.84 -7.27
CA ARG A 151 0.24 8.25 -8.07
C ARG A 151 0.77 7.03 -7.34
N TRP A 152 1.35 6.10 -8.05
CA TRP A 152 1.84 4.88 -7.44
C TRP A 152 3.14 4.39 -8.07
N ILE A 153 3.97 3.77 -7.24
CA ILE A 153 5.12 2.98 -7.63
C ILE A 153 4.97 1.64 -6.91
N THR A 154 5.15 0.55 -7.64
CA THR A 154 5.05 -0.78 -7.05
C THR A 154 6.11 -1.70 -7.60
N CYS A 155 6.63 -2.60 -6.77
CA CYS A 155 7.69 -3.53 -7.10
C CYS A 155 7.28 -4.95 -6.68
N ASP A 156 7.82 -5.95 -7.36
CA ASP A 156 7.72 -7.35 -6.95
C ASP A 156 8.87 -8.15 -7.53
N THR A 157 9.31 -9.18 -6.84
CA THR A 157 10.30 -10.14 -7.35
C THR A 157 9.69 -11.11 -8.35
N SER A 158 8.37 -11.32 -8.29
CA SER A 158 7.63 -12.23 -9.16
C SER A 158 7.19 -11.54 -10.46
N ARG A 159 7.72 -11.96 -11.59
CA ARG A 159 7.29 -11.49 -12.91
C ARG A 159 5.83 -11.85 -13.19
N VAL A 160 5.33 -12.95 -12.63
CA VAL A 160 3.93 -13.36 -12.76
C VAL A 160 3.03 -12.34 -12.04
N ALA A 161 3.40 -11.92 -10.84
CA ALA A 161 2.69 -10.88 -10.10
C ALA A 161 2.65 -9.56 -10.89
N LEU A 162 3.79 -9.10 -11.40
CA LEU A 162 3.87 -7.85 -12.19
C LEU A 162 3.04 -7.91 -13.48
N ASN A 163 3.04 -9.04 -14.19
CA ASN A 163 2.20 -9.21 -15.37
C ASN A 163 0.71 -9.17 -15.03
N LEU A 164 0.31 -9.80 -13.94
CA LEU A 164 -1.06 -9.77 -13.45
C LEU A 164 -1.48 -8.35 -13.03
N ALA A 165 -0.63 -7.67 -12.28
CA ALA A 165 -0.86 -6.28 -11.87
C ALA A 165 -0.99 -5.36 -13.09
N LYS A 166 -0.10 -5.47 -14.07
CA LYS A 166 -0.15 -4.76 -15.35
C LYS A 166 -1.48 -5.00 -16.06
N GLN A 167 -1.89 -6.25 -16.21
CA GLN A 167 -3.14 -6.62 -16.88
C GLN A 167 -4.34 -5.99 -16.15
N ARG A 168 -4.41 -6.12 -14.83
CA ARG A 168 -5.49 -5.54 -14.02
C ARG A 168 -5.58 -4.02 -14.16
N LEU A 169 -4.45 -3.32 -14.13
CA LEU A 169 -4.40 -1.87 -14.28
C LEU A 169 -4.89 -1.41 -15.66
N ILE A 170 -4.46 -2.08 -16.74
CA ILE A 170 -4.84 -1.72 -18.12
C ILE A 170 -6.32 -2.01 -18.39
N THR A 171 -6.89 -3.06 -17.81
CA THR A 171 -8.27 -3.48 -18.08
C THR A 171 -9.31 -2.88 -17.15
N THR A 172 -8.90 -2.23 -16.05
CA THR A 172 -9.82 -1.66 -15.08
C THR A 172 -10.37 -0.31 -15.57
N ASN A 173 -11.67 -0.16 -15.45
CA ASN A 173 -12.37 1.11 -15.60
C ASN A 173 -12.62 1.71 -14.24
N TYR A 174 -12.40 3.01 -14.11
CA TYR A 174 -12.56 3.77 -12.87
C TYR A 174 -13.62 4.84 -13.02
N ASP A 175 -14.28 5.16 -11.92
CA ASP A 175 -15.18 6.31 -11.88
C ASP A 175 -14.41 7.62 -12.12
N TYR A 176 -15.03 8.53 -12.83
CA TYR A 176 -14.49 9.87 -13.03
C TYR A 176 -14.97 10.77 -11.89
N TYR A 177 -14.07 11.11 -10.97
CA TYR A 177 -14.37 12.02 -9.87
C TYR A 177 -14.24 13.47 -10.30
N GLN A 178 -15.20 14.31 -9.87
CA GLN A 178 -15.14 15.75 -10.11
C GLN A 178 -14.00 16.38 -9.31
N LEU A 179 -13.10 17.08 -10.00
CA LEU A 179 -12.00 17.80 -9.36
C LEU A 179 -12.49 19.08 -8.69
N LEU A 180 -11.91 19.45 -7.57
CA LEU A 180 -12.22 20.71 -6.87
C LEU A 180 -11.86 21.91 -7.78
N PHE A 181 -10.65 21.90 -8.35
CA PHE A 181 -10.19 22.88 -9.34
C PHE A 181 -9.64 22.17 -10.59
N PRO A 182 -10.47 22.00 -11.64
CA PRO A 182 -10.07 21.24 -12.84
C PRO A 182 -8.81 21.73 -13.54
N ARG A 183 -8.49 23.03 -13.44
CA ARG A 183 -7.29 23.63 -14.07
C ARG A 183 -6.00 23.26 -13.33
N GLU A 184 -6.08 22.95 -12.05
CA GLU A 184 -4.94 22.57 -11.20
C GLU A 184 -4.68 21.06 -11.21
N GLY A 185 -5.58 20.29 -11.82
CA GLY A 185 -5.48 18.85 -11.91
C GLY A 185 -5.80 18.11 -10.61
N ILE A 186 -5.35 16.87 -10.53
CA ILE A 186 -5.74 15.92 -9.47
C ILE A 186 -5.26 16.34 -8.07
N GLY A 187 -4.13 17.02 -7.99
CA GLY A 187 -3.58 17.52 -6.73
C GLY A 187 -4.45 18.60 -6.06
N SER A 188 -5.43 19.15 -6.76
CA SER A 188 -6.41 20.07 -6.17
C SER A 188 -7.43 19.36 -5.26
N GLY A 189 -7.54 18.03 -5.34
CA GLY A 189 -8.52 17.22 -4.64
C GLY A 189 -9.83 17.05 -5.40
N PHE A 190 -10.78 16.36 -4.77
CA PHE A 190 -12.08 16.07 -5.33
C PHE A 190 -13.19 16.88 -4.66
N ASN A 191 -14.27 17.09 -5.37
CA ASN A 191 -15.53 17.46 -4.76
C ASN A 191 -16.10 16.24 -4.03
N TYR A 192 -16.36 16.37 -2.74
CA TYR A 192 -16.92 15.30 -1.91
C TYR A 192 -18.37 15.59 -1.57
N GLN A 193 -19.13 14.54 -1.34
CA GLN A 193 -20.48 14.67 -0.79
C GLN A 193 -20.40 15.23 0.62
N THR A 194 -21.36 16.07 0.97
CA THR A 194 -21.51 16.64 2.31
C THR A 194 -22.88 16.29 2.87
N VAL A 195 -22.92 15.97 4.15
CA VAL A 195 -24.14 15.60 4.86
C VAL A 195 -24.31 16.42 6.14
N PRO A 196 -25.54 16.81 6.50
CA PRO A 196 -25.78 17.47 7.76
C PRO A 196 -25.59 16.48 8.91
N HIS A 197 -24.89 16.92 9.96
CA HIS A 197 -24.78 16.19 11.22
C HIS A 197 -25.56 16.89 12.32
N ILE A 198 -26.77 16.41 12.58
CA ILE A 198 -27.68 16.97 13.59
C ILE A 198 -27.33 16.38 14.96
N THR A 199 -26.70 17.18 15.79
CA THR A 199 -26.28 16.83 17.15
C THR A 199 -27.26 17.30 18.21
N LEU A 200 -27.08 16.86 19.48
CA LEU A 200 -27.83 17.43 20.60
C LEU A 200 -27.60 18.95 20.71
N LYS A 201 -26.35 19.39 20.52
CA LYS A 201 -25.98 20.82 20.59
C LYS A 201 -26.68 21.65 19.51
N SER A 202 -26.72 21.15 18.27
CA SER A 202 -27.40 21.87 17.19
C SER A 202 -28.90 21.99 17.43
N LEU A 203 -29.56 20.93 17.90
CA LEU A 203 -30.98 20.94 18.23
C LEU A 203 -31.27 21.88 19.43
N ALA A 204 -30.47 21.83 20.49
CA ALA A 204 -30.62 22.65 21.65
C ALA A 204 -30.46 24.15 21.37
N ASN A 205 -29.62 24.51 20.41
CA ASN A 205 -29.39 25.90 19.99
C ASN A 205 -30.27 26.29 18.77
N ASN A 206 -31.14 25.41 18.31
CA ASN A 206 -31.92 25.57 17.05
C ASN A 206 -31.07 25.87 15.82
N ASP A 207 -29.89 25.22 15.72
CA ASP A 207 -28.96 25.33 14.61
C ASP A 207 -29.21 24.21 13.57
N LYS A 208 -28.87 24.46 12.31
CA LYS A 208 -29.05 23.51 11.19
C LYS A 208 -28.12 22.28 11.25
N GLY A 209 -27.23 22.19 12.22
CA GLY A 209 -26.16 21.20 12.24
C GLY A 209 -24.99 21.57 11.32
N LYS A 210 -23.83 20.97 11.57
CA LYS A 210 -22.65 21.16 10.71
C LYS A 210 -22.75 20.23 9.51
N LEU A 211 -22.26 20.69 8.36
CA LEU A 211 -22.02 19.82 7.24
C LEU A 211 -20.71 19.06 7.46
N GLU A 212 -20.75 17.75 7.36
CA GLU A 212 -19.58 16.89 7.38
C GLU A 212 -19.28 16.41 5.95
N VAL A 213 -17.98 16.35 5.62
CA VAL A 213 -17.48 15.90 4.33
C VAL A 213 -17.25 14.40 4.38
N LEU A 214 -17.76 13.67 3.39
CA LEU A 214 -17.56 12.24 3.25
C LEU A 214 -16.38 11.97 2.30
N TYR A 215 -15.18 11.84 2.84
CA TYR A 215 -13.94 11.65 2.07
C TYR A 215 -13.88 10.33 1.30
N ASP A 216 -14.73 9.39 1.62
CA ASP A 216 -14.93 8.11 0.91
C ASP A 216 -16.04 8.18 -0.15
N GLN A 217 -16.65 9.37 -0.36
CA GLN A 217 -17.73 9.58 -1.33
C GLN A 217 -17.47 10.80 -2.21
N PRO A 218 -16.50 10.74 -3.12
CA PRO A 218 -16.30 11.79 -4.11
C PRO A 218 -17.51 11.86 -5.06
N VAL A 219 -17.77 13.04 -5.59
CA VAL A 219 -18.83 13.25 -6.57
C VAL A 219 -18.42 12.66 -7.92
N ILE A 220 -19.19 11.69 -8.42
CA ILE A 220 -18.92 10.97 -9.66
C ILE A 220 -19.61 11.68 -10.84
N GLU A 221 -18.88 11.93 -11.91
CA GLU A 221 -19.43 12.36 -13.18
C GLU A 221 -19.78 11.15 -14.05
N LYS A 222 -21.01 10.71 -13.98
CA LYS A 222 -21.49 9.46 -14.63
C LYS A 222 -21.37 9.43 -16.15
N SER A 223 -21.18 10.58 -16.80
CA SER A 223 -21.00 10.67 -18.26
C SER A 223 -19.61 10.32 -18.72
N LYS A 224 -18.65 10.18 -17.81
CA LYS A 224 -17.24 9.93 -18.09
C LYS A 224 -16.75 8.69 -17.33
N THR A 225 -15.85 7.96 -17.96
CA THR A 225 -15.11 6.86 -17.37
C THR A 225 -13.62 7.15 -17.49
N ARG A 226 -12.86 6.81 -16.48
CA ARG A 226 -11.41 6.97 -16.45
C ARG A 226 -10.75 5.60 -16.59
N ILE A 227 -9.64 5.55 -17.30
CA ILE A 227 -8.73 4.40 -17.37
C ILE A 227 -7.41 4.80 -16.71
N THR A 228 -6.57 3.82 -16.43
CA THR A 228 -5.20 4.07 -15.92
C THR A 228 -4.42 4.92 -16.92
N GLY A 229 -3.73 5.94 -16.41
CA GLY A 229 -2.81 6.76 -17.22
C GLY A 229 -1.60 5.94 -17.72
N PRO A 230 -0.76 6.51 -18.58
CA PRO A 230 0.45 5.83 -19.04
C PRO A 230 1.38 5.55 -17.86
N PHE A 231 1.94 4.33 -17.81
CA PHE A 231 2.93 3.90 -16.82
C PHE A 231 4.00 3.03 -17.47
N THR A 232 5.17 2.96 -16.86
CA THR A 232 6.28 2.10 -17.30
C THR A 232 6.29 0.79 -16.49
N VAL A 233 6.73 -0.28 -17.13
CA VAL A 233 7.03 -1.55 -16.48
C VAL A 233 8.47 -1.88 -16.78
N GLU A 234 9.29 -1.90 -15.75
CA GLU A 234 10.70 -2.22 -15.85
C GLU A 234 10.95 -3.59 -15.20
N ALA A 235 11.80 -4.38 -15.78
CA ALA A 235 12.25 -5.64 -15.22
C ALA A 235 13.77 -5.74 -15.36
N VAL A 236 14.42 -6.17 -14.30
CA VAL A 236 15.81 -6.61 -14.41
C VAL A 236 15.83 -7.75 -15.41
N PRO A 237 16.64 -7.69 -16.49
CA PRO A 237 16.74 -8.77 -17.45
C PRO A 237 17.03 -10.09 -16.72
N ALA A 238 16.39 -11.17 -17.13
CA ALA A 238 16.82 -12.48 -16.67
C ALA A 238 18.27 -12.70 -17.12
N PRO A 239 19.13 -13.29 -16.29
CA PRO A 239 20.42 -13.72 -16.75
C PRO A 239 20.20 -14.63 -17.98
N TYR A 240 20.62 -14.15 -19.14
CA TYR A 240 20.50 -14.87 -20.39
C TYR A 240 21.68 -15.83 -20.46
N VAL A 241 21.42 -17.11 -20.35
CA VAL A 241 22.43 -18.15 -20.63
C VAL A 241 22.36 -18.42 -22.14
N GLN A 242 23.25 -17.79 -22.91
CA GLN A 242 23.41 -18.13 -24.32
C GLN A 242 23.88 -19.58 -24.45
N SER A 243 23.25 -20.31 -25.34
CA SER A 243 23.75 -21.63 -25.72
C SER A 243 25.02 -21.48 -26.57
N PHE A 244 25.89 -22.49 -26.55
CA PHE A 244 27.11 -22.47 -27.35
C PHE A 244 26.84 -22.24 -28.84
N ASP A 245 25.74 -22.77 -29.36
CA ASP A 245 25.33 -22.62 -30.77
C ASP A 245 24.94 -21.17 -31.12
N GLU A 246 24.39 -20.41 -30.17
CA GLU A 246 24.08 -18.98 -30.35
C GLU A 246 25.35 -18.12 -30.32
N LEU A 247 26.33 -18.48 -29.49
CA LEU A 247 27.61 -17.76 -29.41
C LEU A 247 28.45 -17.99 -30.72
N GLU A 248 28.36 -19.15 -31.35
CA GLU A 248 29.03 -19.43 -32.63
C GLU A 248 28.33 -18.70 -33.81
N GLN A 249 27.00 -18.52 -33.75
CA GLN A 249 26.25 -17.76 -34.75
C GLN A 249 26.51 -16.25 -34.66
N ASP A 250 26.58 -15.69 -33.45
CA ASP A 250 26.92 -14.28 -33.26
C ASP A 250 28.37 -13.95 -33.66
N ALA A 251 29.29 -14.87 -33.41
CA ALA A 251 30.70 -14.74 -33.87
C ALA A 251 30.85 -14.71 -35.39
N SER A 252 29.92 -15.36 -36.11
CA SER A 252 29.94 -15.43 -37.58
C SER A 252 29.28 -14.24 -38.30
N THR A 253 28.46 -13.42 -37.55
CA THR A 253 27.64 -12.34 -38.14
C THR A 253 28.17 -10.93 -37.84
N SER A 254 29.20 -10.76 -37.00
CA SER A 254 29.68 -9.43 -36.62
C SER A 254 30.92 -9.00 -37.41
N SER A 255 30.70 -8.50 -38.62
CA SER A 255 31.66 -7.66 -39.33
C SER A 255 31.11 -6.24 -39.49
N ALA A 256 30.95 -5.51 -38.43
CA ALA A 256 30.75 -4.05 -38.45
C ALA A 256 31.15 -3.41 -37.11
N SER A 257 32.10 -2.50 -37.24
CA SER A 257 32.70 -1.69 -36.20
C SER A 257 31.73 -1.00 -35.23
N ALA A 258 31.68 -1.44 -34.01
CA ALA A 258 31.33 -0.62 -32.86
C ALA A 258 32.26 -1.00 -31.71
N ASP A 259 32.56 -0.02 -30.86
CA ASP A 259 33.50 -0.18 -29.72
C ASP A 259 32.96 -1.25 -28.78
N THR A 260 33.47 -2.49 -28.90
CA THR A 260 32.88 -3.71 -28.34
C THR A 260 33.77 -4.38 -27.31
N SER A 261 34.61 -3.61 -26.61
CA SER A 261 35.48 -4.17 -25.56
C SER A 261 34.68 -4.85 -24.44
N ILE A 262 33.54 -4.32 -24.06
CA ILE A 262 32.63 -4.89 -23.05
C ILE A 262 31.78 -6.05 -23.61
N ALA A 263 31.32 -5.92 -24.85
CA ALA A 263 30.50 -6.96 -25.49
C ALA A 263 31.28 -8.26 -25.82
N ARG A 264 32.61 -8.21 -25.94
CA ARG A 264 33.46 -9.36 -26.21
C ARG A 264 33.77 -10.21 -24.99
N SER A 265 33.65 -9.65 -23.78
CA SER A 265 33.95 -10.40 -22.54
C SER A 265 32.78 -11.23 -22.03
N GLY A 266 31.55 -10.98 -22.49
CA GLY A 266 30.33 -11.58 -21.92
C GLY A 266 30.10 -11.19 -20.45
N GLU A 267 30.82 -10.18 -19.97
CA GLU A 267 30.79 -9.72 -18.58
C GLU A 267 29.48 -9.00 -18.29
N THR A 268 28.78 -9.37 -17.21
CA THR A 268 27.62 -8.64 -16.73
C THR A 268 28.06 -7.39 -15.97
N ASN A 269 27.20 -6.37 -15.88
CA ASN A 269 27.47 -5.14 -15.10
C ASN A 269 27.88 -5.47 -13.66
N ARG A 270 27.33 -6.52 -13.08
CA ARG A 270 27.63 -6.95 -11.72
C ARG A 270 28.99 -7.65 -11.60
N GLN A 271 29.37 -8.40 -12.59
CA GLN A 271 30.73 -8.97 -12.63
C GLN A 271 31.78 -7.86 -12.72
N ALA A 272 31.49 -6.78 -13.47
CA ALA A 272 32.33 -5.60 -13.51
C ALA A 272 32.42 -4.90 -12.13
N GLU A 273 31.29 -4.74 -11.43
CA GLU A 273 31.26 -4.20 -10.06
C GLU A 273 32.07 -5.06 -9.08
N TRP A 274 31.92 -6.37 -9.13
CA TRP A 274 32.65 -7.30 -8.27
C TRP A 274 34.16 -7.29 -8.57
N ARG A 275 34.55 -7.18 -9.81
CA ARG A 275 35.92 -7.04 -10.26
C ARG A 275 36.55 -5.74 -9.70
N ASP A 276 35.84 -4.63 -9.81
CA ASP A 276 36.29 -3.34 -9.29
C ASP A 276 36.39 -3.34 -7.77
N GLU A 277 35.47 -4.03 -7.08
CA GLU A 277 35.54 -4.22 -5.63
C GLU A 277 36.72 -5.10 -5.22
N LEU A 278 37.01 -6.19 -5.94
CA LEU A 278 38.19 -7.01 -5.71
C LEU A 278 39.48 -6.21 -5.86
N LEU A 279 39.56 -5.37 -6.89
CA LEU A 279 40.72 -4.51 -7.11
C LEU A 279 40.92 -3.49 -5.99
N ARG A 280 39.83 -2.94 -5.46
CA ARG A 280 39.82 -1.92 -4.41
C ARG A 280 40.06 -2.49 -3.02
N ALA A 281 39.35 -3.53 -2.64
CA ALA A 281 39.34 -4.06 -1.27
C ALA A 281 40.30 -5.25 -1.08
N GLY A 282 40.63 -5.99 -2.12
CA GLY A 282 41.33 -7.25 -2.03
C GLY A 282 40.51 -8.35 -1.38
N VAL A 283 41.16 -9.46 -1.04
CA VAL A 283 40.55 -10.64 -0.39
C VAL A 283 41.23 -10.96 0.91
N ARG A 284 40.47 -11.17 1.97
CA ARG A 284 41.02 -11.59 3.27
C ARG A 284 41.33 -13.10 3.24
N ALA A 285 42.60 -13.43 3.36
CA ALA A 285 43.08 -14.83 3.45
C ALA A 285 43.00 -15.40 4.87
N LYS A 286 43.16 -16.71 4.96
CA LYS A 286 43.27 -17.42 6.25
C LYS A 286 44.46 -16.86 7.06
N GLY A 287 44.19 -16.42 8.29
CA GLY A 287 45.18 -15.75 9.13
C GLY A 287 45.08 -14.22 9.18
N GLY A 288 44.12 -13.64 8.48
CA GLY A 288 43.80 -12.20 8.57
C GLY A 288 44.56 -11.29 7.59
N ASN A 289 45.49 -11.83 6.82
CA ASN A 289 46.21 -11.09 5.78
C ASN A 289 45.28 -10.75 4.62
N ILE A 290 45.45 -9.56 4.05
CA ILE A 290 44.66 -9.15 2.87
C ILE A 290 45.55 -9.35 1.63
N ILE A 291 45.07 -10.15 0.69
CA ILE A 291 45.65 -10.27 -0.65
C ILE A 291 45.11 -9.11 -1.49
N GLN A 292 45.96 -8.19 -1.91
CA GLN A 292 45.62 -7.13 -2.81
C GLN A 292 46.00 -7.50 -4.24
N PHE A 293 45.26 -6.95 -5.19
CA PHE A 293 45.48 -7.18 -6.62
C PHE A 293 46.00 -5.89 -7.28
N THR A 294 46.94 -6.09 -8.23
CA THR A 294 47.47 -5.02 -9.07
C THR A 294 46.56 -4.81 -10.27
N ARG A 295 45.95 -5.90 -10.74
CA ARG A 295 45.11 -5.92 -11.93
C ARG A 295 44.04 -6.99 -11.76
N VAL A 296 42.81 -6.70 -12.17
CA VAL A 296 41.71 -7.66 -12.31
C VAL A 296 41.03 -7.38 -13.63
N GLU A 297 41.17 -8.27 -14.61
CA GLU A 297 40.65 -8.08 -15.97
C GLU A 297 39.68 -9.20 -16.36
N PRO A 298 38.68 -8.91 -17.19
CA PRO A 298 37.77 -9.94 -17.66
C PRO A 298 38.51 -10.93 -18.55
N LEU A 299 38.21 -12.23 -18.39
CA LEU A 299 38.80 -13.30 -19.17
C LEU A 299 37.79 -13.83 -20.17
N ALA A 300 38.05 -13.64 -21.48
CA ALA A 300 37.21 -14.13 -22.55
C ALA A 300 37.59 -15.57 -22.95
N GLY A 301 36.60 -16.33 -23.44
CA GLY A 301 36.85 -17.68 -23.98
C GLY A 301 36.81 -18.81 -22.96
N THR A 302 36.39 -18.52 -21.73
CA THR A 302 36.17 -19.46 -20.64
C THR A 302 34.69 -19.50 -20.25
N LYS A 303 34.21 -20.70 -19.85
CA LYS A 303 32.79 -20.88 -19.49
C LYS A 303 32.52 -20.62 -18.01
N TYR A 304 33.42 -21.01 -17.16
CA TYR A 304 33.25 -20.95 -15.69
C TYR A 304 34.15 -19.93 -15.02
N ILE A 305 35.16 -19.40 -15.72
CA ILE A 305 36.12 -18.43 -15.19
C ILE A 305 35.86 -17.08 -15.87
N GLN A 306 35.53 -16.07 -15.11
CA GLN A 306 35.11 -14.77 -15.67
C GLN A 306 36.23 -13.72 -15.65
N ALA A 307 37.22 -13.85 -14.75
CA ALA A 307 38.28 -12.86 -14.68
C ALA A 307 39.67 -13.48 -14.35
N GLU A 308 40.70 -12.75 -14.73
CA GLU A 308 42.10 -13.02 -14.38
C GLU A 308 42.62 -11.84 -13.54
N ALA A 309 43.32 -12.13 -12.46
CA ALA A 309 43.89 -11.16 -11.56
C ALA A 309 45.39 -11.45 -11.27
N GLU A 310 46.13 -10.41 -10.93
CA GLU A 310 47.50 -10.50 -10.45
C GLU A 310 47.61 -9.94 -9.02
N THR A 311 48.28 -10.68 -8.15
CA THR A 311 48.49 -10.21 -6.77
C THR A 311 49.54 -9.12 -6.71
N LYS A 312 49.37 -8.20 -5.73
CA LYS A 312 50.31 -7.12 -5.47
C LYS A 312 51.40 -7.58 -4.50
N GLU A 313 52.20 -8.53 -4.96
CA GLU A 313 53.36 -9.08 -4.21
C GLU A 313 54.65 -8.85 -5.01
N ASP A 314 55.82 -8.97 -4.38
CA ASP A 314 57.11 -8.83 -5.07
C ASP A 314 57.26 -9.83 -6.23
N THR A 315 56.63 -10.98 -6.10
CA THR A 315 56.46 -11.97 -7.19
C THR A 315 54.96 -12.13 -7.45
N PRO A 316 54.42 -11.44 -8.47
CA PRO A 316 53.00 -11.48 -8.77
C PRO A 316 52.53 -12.91 -9.07
N LYS A 317 51.44 -13.32 -8.47
CA LYS A 317 50.81 -14.61 -8.68
C LYS A 317 49.57 -14.44 -9.59
N LYS A 318 49.45 -15.35 -10.54
CA LYS A 318 48.28 -15.43 -11.41
C LYS A 318 47.09 -16.00 -10.65
N VAL A 319 46.01 -15.28 -10.58
CA VAL A 319 44.75 -15.66 -9.92
C VAL A 319 43.62 -15.69 -10.95
N LEU A 320 42.90 -16.79 -11.02
CA LEU A 320 41.67 -16.88 -11.79
C LEU A 320 40.48 -16.67 -10.87
N VAL A 321 39.47 -15.92 -11.37
CA VAL A 321 38.32 -15.54 -10.58
C VAL A 321 37.06 -16.11 -11.19
N VAL A 322 36.25 -16.75 -10.35
CA VAL A 322 34.95 -17.31 -10.68
C VAL A 322 33.88 -16.51 -9.92
N PHE A 323 32.98 -15.88 -10.62
CA PHE A 323 31.82 -15.22 -10.04
C PHE A 323 30.64 -16.18 -10.03
N GLY A 324 30.11 -16.45 -8.83
CA GLY A 324 28.95 -17.30 -8.63
C GLY A 324 27.66 -16.67 -9.08
N PRO A 325 26.56 -17.43 -9.05
CA PRO A 325 25.22 -16.93 -9.38
C PRO A 325 24.78 -15.81 -8.46
N GLU A 326 24.01 -14.86 -8.98
CA GLU A 326 23.49 -13.70 -8.19
C GLU A 326 22.41 -14.08 -7.19
N HIS A 327 21.61 -15.10 -7.49
CA HIS A 327 20.40 -15.45 -6.76
C HIS A 327 20.30 -16.92 -6.37
N ALA A 328 21.41 -17.63 -6.44
CA ALA A 328 21.50 -19.03 -6.08
C ALA A 328 22.83 -19.32 -5.35
N PRO A 329 22.91 -20.36 -4.54
CA PRO A 329 24.19 -20.80 -3.96
C PRO A 329 25.13 -21.27 -5.07
N LEU A 330 26.45 -21.14 -4.84
CA LEU A 330 27.46 -21.71 -5.70
C LEU A 330 27.50 -23.22 -5.48
N GLU A 331 27.07 -23.97 -6.47
CA GLU A 331 26.97 -25.42 -6.42
C GLU A 331 28.36 -26.10 -6.55
N GLN A 332 28.55 -27.27 -5.90
CA GLN A 332 29.75 -28.08 -6.01
C GLN A 332 30.12 -28.36 -7.46
N ARG A 333 29.16 -28.68 -8.31
CA ARG A 333 29.38 -28.97 -9.72
C ARG A 333 30.00 -27.78 -10.49
N MET A 334 29.64 -26.57 -10.14
CA MET A 334 30.22 -25.36 -10.74
C MET A 334 31.69 -25.20 -10.31
N VAL A 335 31.99 -25.47 -9.04
CA VAL A 335 33.36 -25.45 -8.52
C VAL A 335 34.23 -26.48 -9.24
N GLU A 336 33.73 -27.70 -9.40
CA GLU A 336 34.46 -28.79 -10.09
C GLU A 336 34.73 -28.43 -11.56
N ASN A 337 33.74 -27.91 -12.28
CA ASN A 337 33.91 -27.51 -13.66
C ASN A 337 34.92 -26.36 -13.82
N ALA A 338 34.81 -25.33 -12.98
CA ALA A 338 35.77 -24.23 -12.95
C ALA A 338 37.20 -24.69 -12.64
N TRP A 339 37.35 -25.66 -11.71
CA TRP A 339 38.61 -26.24 -11.40
C TRP A 339 39.22 -27.01 -12.60
N GLN A 340 38.42 -27.75 -13.33
CA GLN A 340 38.88 -28.46 -14.54
C GLN A 340 39.31 -27.49 -15.63
N GLU A 341 38.53 -26.40 -15.85
CA GLU A 341 38.87 -25.37 -16.82
C GLU A 341 40.17 -24.63 -16.42
N ALA A 342 40.31 -24.30 -15.15
CA ALA A 342 41.49 -23.61 -14.62
C ALA A 342 42.80 -24.39 -14.83
N ARG A 343 42.77 -25.73 -14.86
CA ARG A 343 43.98 -26.55 -15.07
C ARG A 343 44.70 -26.22 -16.34
N ALA A 344 44.00 -25.91 -17.42
CA ALA A 344 44.58 -25.53 -18.70
C ALA A 344 45.33 -24.20 -18.65
N LEU A 345 44.89 -23.29 -17.79
CA LEU A 345 45.41 -21.92 -17.63
C LEU A 345 46.53 -21.81 -16.58
N LYS A 346 46.78 -22.89 -15.81
CA LYS A 346 47.83 -23.00 -14.81
C LYS A 346 47.92 -21.82 -13.84
N PRO A 347 46.85 -21.46 -13.12
CA PRO A 347 46.90 -20.39 -12.14
C PRO A 347 47.67 -20.81 -10.88
N ASN A 348 48.15 -19.82 -10.15
CA ASN A 348 48.69 -20.03 -8.81
C ASN A 348 47.57 -20.14 -7.75
N MET A 349 46.41 -19.52 -8.06
CA MET A 349 45.24 -19.50 -7.18
C MET A 349 43.97 -19.45 -7.99
N LEU A 350 42.88 -20.08 -7.49
CA LEU A 350 41.54 -19.97 -8.00
C LEU A 350 40.68 -19.36 -6.90
N LEU A 351 40.01 -18.25 -7.22
CA LEU A 351 39.17 -17.49 -6.30
C LEU A 351 37.70 -17.63 -6.71
N PHE A 352 36.86 -18.00 -5.76
CA PHE A 352 35.42 -18.06 -5.94
C PHE A 352 34.74 -16.91 -5.19
N CYS A 353 33.96 -16.10 -5.87
CA CYS A 353 33.19 -15.00 -5.32
C CYS A 353 31.71 -15.32 -5.45
N ALA A 354 31.03 -15.55 -4.34
CA ALA A 354 29.60 -15.85 -4.29
C ALA A 354 28.99 -15.28 -3.02
N PHE A 355 27.69 -15.00 -3.04
CA PHE A 355 26.95 -14.59 -1.86
C PHE A 355 26.65 -15.76 -0.91
N GLN A 356 26.46 -16.95 -1.47
CA GLN A 356 26.14 -18.15 -0.75
C GLN A 356 26.85 -19.35 -1.38
N PHE A 357 27.35 -20.24 -0.57
CA PHE A 357 27.93 -21.52 -0.98
C PHE A 357 26.98 -22.64 -0.56
N ASP A 358 26.89 -23.68 -1.38
CA ASP A 358 26.16 -24.89 -1.02
C ASP A 358 26.80 -25.58 0.17
N GLU A 359 26.00 -26.19 1.06
CA GLU A 359 26.49 -26.80 2.30
C GLU A 359 27.14 -28.16 2.08
N GLU A 360 27.15 -28.72 0.87
CA GLU A 360 27.79 -30.02 0.53
C GLU A 360 29.29 -29.93 0.20
#